data_387e5f07831f3aea24696745d2789379
#
_entry.id   387e5f07831f3aea24696745d2789379
#
_cell.length_a   1.000
_cell.length_b   1.000
_cell.length_c   1.000
_cell.angle_alpha   90.00
_cell.angle_beta   90.00
_cell.angle_gamma   90.00
#
_symmetry.space_group_name_H-M   'P 1'
#
loop_
_entity.id
_entity.type
_entity.pdbx_description
1 polymer ?
#
loop_
_entity_poly.entity_id
_entity_poly.type
_entity_poly.pdbx_seq_one_letter_code
_entity_poly.pdbx_strand_id
1 'polypeptide(L)'
;MTTAVDIGTLIVSTSGTCGGRPRIAETRITVENIAIDFNAGLTPEQIIDEKPHLTLAQIYGALAYYFANKDQIDADIAAENAEWERLEAEYMVGKVS
;
A
#
# COMPACT_ATOMS: atom_id res chain seq x y z
N MET A 1 22.83 -18.61 -15.57
CA MET A 1 22.96 -17.14 -15.66
C MET A 1 21.84 -16.47 -14.87
N THR A 2 22.17 -15.53 -14.03
CA THR A 2 21.20 -14.88 -13.18
C THR A 2 20.61 -13.66 -13.89
N THR A 3 19.29 -13.57 -13.94
CA THR A 3 18.64 -12.41 -14.53
C THR A 3 18.50 -11.33 -13.45
N ALA A 4 18.96 -10.14 -13.73
CA ALA A 4 18.82 -9.03 -12.82
C ALA A 4 17.34 -8.62 -12.73
N VAL A 5 16.90 -8.31 -11.53
CA VAL A 5 15.55 -7.76 -11.31
C VAL A 5 15.59 -6.27 -11.61
N ASP A 6 14.68 -5.81 -12.44
CA ASP A 6 14.54 -4.39 -12.73
C ASP A 6 13.63 -3.77 -11.66
N ILE A 7 14.23 -3.00 -10.76
CA ILE A 7 13.49 -2.36 -9.66
C ILE A 7 12.43 -1.41 -10.21
N GLY A 8 12.67 -0.80 -11.37
CA GLY A 8 11.70 0.10 -11.99
C GLY A 8 10.40 -0.59 -12.40
N THR A 9 10.38 -1.91 -12.52
CA THR A 9 9.17 -2.67 -12.86
C THR A 9 8.48 -3.30 -11.67
N LEU A 10 9.01 -3.15 -10.46
CA LEU A 10 8.39 -3.72 -9.27
C LEU A 10 7.09 -3.03 -8.88
N ILE A 11 6.95 -1.75 -9.19
CA ILE A 11 5.76 -0.97 -8.85
C ILE A 11 5.10 -0.54 -10.15
N VAL A 12 3.81 -0.81 -10.26
CA VAL A 12 3.02 -0.48 -11.45
C VAL A 12 1.71 0.17 -11.03
N SER A 13 1.14 0.95 -11.94
CA SER A 13 -0.21 1.51 -11.78
C SER A 13 -0.99 1.11 -13.02
N THR A 14 -2.14 0.46 -12.82
CA THR A 14 -2.98 0.01 -13.91
C THR A 14 -4.38 0.54 -13.71
N SER A 15 -4.91 1.23 -14.70
CA SER A 15 -6.28 1.73 -14.68
C SER A 15 -7.25 0.57 -14.44
N GLY A 16 -8.18 0.75 -13.52
CA GLY A 16 -9.18 -0.26 -13.19
C GLY A 16 -8.70 -1.33 -12.21
N THR A 17 -7.43 -1.36 -11.85
CA THR A 17 -6.89 -2.28 -10.84
C THR A 17 -6.49 -1.48 -9.62
N CYS A 18 -7.03 -1.81 -8.45
CA CYS A 18 -6.80 -1.10 -7.19
C CYS A 18 -7.05 0.42 -7.33
N GLY A 19 -8.02 0.80 -8.17
CA GLY A 19 -8.35 2.19 -8.39
C GLY A 19 -7.27 2.99 -9.09
N GLY A 20 -6.37 2.33 -9.82
CA GLY A 20 -5.25 2.98 -10.50
C GLY A 20 -4.09 3.33 -9.58
N ARG A 21 -4.14 2.89 -8.33
CA ARG A 21 -3.09 3.20 -7.36
C ARG A 21 -1.82 2.41 -7.62
N PRO A 22 -0.65 2.97 -7.27
CA PRO A 22 0.61 2.22 -7.36
C PRO A 22 0.54 0.95 -6.53
N ARG A 23 0.94 -0.15 -7.12
CA ARG A 23 0.91 -1.46 -6.47
C ARG A 23 2.14 -2.26 -6.84
N ILE A 24 2.41 -3.29 -6.05
CA ILE A 24 3.45 -4.25 -6.37
C ILE A 24 2.99 -5.05 -7.59
N ALA A 25 3.83 -5.14 -8.61
CA ALA A 25 3.52 -5.82 -9.86
C ALA A 25 3.02 -7.25 -9.60
N GLU A 26 2.04 -7.67 -10.37
CA GLU A 26 1.45 -9.01 -10.29
C GLU A 26 0.72 -9.32 -8.98
N THR A 27 0.46 -8.29 -8.18
CA THR A 27 -0.31 -8.43 -6.94
C THR A 27 -1.37 -7.34 -6.88
N ARG A 28 -2.26 -7.42 -5.90
CA ARG A 28 -3.20 -6.35 -5.57
C ARG A 28 -2.77 -5.58 -4.32
N ILE A 29 -1.53 -5.79 -3.88
CA ILE A 29 -0.99 -5.09 -2.72
C ILE A 29 -0.45 -3.75 -3.18
N THR A 30 -1.03 -2.68 -2.68
CA THR A 30 -0.65 -1.31 -3.07
C THR A 30 0.54 -0.82 -2.24
N VAL A 31 1.21 0.20 -2.75
CA VAL A 31 2.25 0.89 -1.99
C VAL A 31 1.67 1.45 -0.69
N GLU A 32 0.42 1.94 -0.71
CA GLU A 32 -0.26 2.40 0.50
C GLU A 32 -0.34 1.31 1.57
N ASN A 33 -0.67 0.06 1.19
CA ASN A 33 -0.76 -1.04 2.14
C ASN A 33 0.56 -1.26 2.86
N ILE A 34 1.65 -1.22 2.11
CA ILE A 34 2.99 -1.38 2.68
C ILE A 34 3.37 -0.18 3.55
N ALA A 35 3.05 1.03 3.09
CA ALA A 35 3.32 2.25 3.85
C ALA A 35 2.56 2.28 5.17
N ILE A 36 1.31 1.84 5.19
CA ILE A 36 0.50 1.76 6.40
C ILE A 36 1.15 0.82 7.41
N ASP A 37 1.57 -0.36 6.96
CA ASP A 37 2.24 -1.33 7.85
C ASP A 37 3.55 -0.76 8.38
N PHE A 38 4.34 -0.13 7.52
CA PHE A 38 5.61 0.46 7.93
C PHE A 38 5.39 1.58 8.95
N ASN A 39 4.42 2.46 8.72
CA ASN A 39 4.11 3.57 9.63
C ASN A 39 3.51 3.08 10.95
N ALA A 40 2.94 1.88 10.96
CA ALA A 40 2.45 1.25 12.19
C ALA A 40 3.59 0.65 13.03
N GLY A 41 4.83 0.69 12.55
CA GLY A 41 6.00 0.24 13.28
C GLY A 41 6.56 -1.10 12.83
N LEU A 42 6.00 -1.69 11.78
CA LEU A 42 6.50 -2.97 11.28
C LEU A 42 7.76 -2.76 10.44
N THR A 43 8.76 -3.60 10.68
CA THR A 43 9.95 -3.64 9.82
C THR A 43 9.61 -4.35 8.51
N PRO A 44 10.41 -4.16 7.44
CA PRO A 44 10.20 -4.94 6.21
C PRO A 44 10.15 -6.44 6.45
N GLU A 45 10.97 -6.97 7.33
CA GLU A 45 10.99 -8.38 7.67
C GLU A 45 9.70 -8.83 8.33
N GLN A 46 9.13 -7.98 9.19
CA GLN A 46 7.83 -8.27 9.83
C GLN A 46 6.69 -8.21 8.81
N ILE A 47 6.79 -7.31 7.85
CA ILE A 47 5.80 -7.23 6.76
C ILE A 47 5.83 -8.52 5.92
N ILE A 48 7.02 -9.07 5.67
CA ILE A 48 7.17 -10.35 4.97
C ILE A 48 6.51 -11.48 5.76
N ASP A 49 6.64 -11.48 7.08
CA ASP A 49 6.01 -12.50 7.92
C ASP A 49 4.48 -12.49 7.75
N GLU A 50 3.89 -11.34 7.57
CA GLU A 50 2.45 -11.21 7.34
C GLU A 50 2.06 -11.47 5.87
N LYS A 51 2.98 -11.22 4.95
CA LYS A 51 2.76 -11.34 3.51
C LYS A 51 3.84 -12.22 2.89
N PRO A 52 3.87 -13.53 3.22
CA PRO A 52 5.01 -14.39 2.84
C PRO A 52 5.14 -14.65 1.34
N HIS A 53 4.14 -14.29 0.55
CA HIS A 53 4.21 -14.41 -0.90
C HIS A 53 5.00 -13.28 -1.56
N LEU A 54 5.38 -12.26 -0.79
CA LEU A 54 6.20 -11.15 -1.29
C LEU A 54 7.67 -11.40 -0.99
N THR A 55 8.53 -10.69 -1.70
CA THR A 55 9.98 -10.69 -1.42
C THR A 55 10.38 -9.40 -0.74
N LEU A 56 11.54 -9.40 -0.08
CA LEU A 56 12.06 -8.17 0.51
C LEU A 56 12.32 -7.10 -0.55
N ALA A 57 12.75 -7.50 -1.75
CA ALA A 57 12.95 -6.53 -2.85
C ALA A 57 11.64 -5.81 -3.17
N GLN A 58 10.53 -6.52 -3.21
CA GLN A 58 9.21 -5.92 -3.45
C GLN A 58 8.82 -4.96 -2.33
N ILE A 59 9.05 -5.35 -1.07
CA ILE A 59 8.74 -4.49 0.08
C ILE A 59 9.60 -3.23 0.05
N TYR A 60 10.92 -3.37 -0.14
CA TYR A 60 11.80 -2.21 -0.21
C TYR A 60 11.51 -1.34 -1.44
N GLY A 61 11.13 -1.96 -2.56
CA GLY A 61 10.70 -1.21 -3.74
C GLY A 61 9.47 -0.38 -3.47
N ALA A 62 8.48 -0.94 -2.78
CA ALA A 62 7.28 -0.22 -2.38
C ALA A 62 7.61 0.93 -1.43
N LEU A 63 8.49 0.70 -0.46
CA LEU A 63 8.90 1.74 0.47
C LEU A 63 9.70 2.84 -0.23
N ALA A 64 10.57 2.49 -1.17
CA ALA A 64 11.30 3.49 -1.95
C ALA A 64 10.33 4.37 -2.75
N TYR A 65 9.32 3.76 -3.37
CA TYR A 65 8.30 4.51 -4.08
C TYR A 65 7.52 5.41 -3.12
N TYR A 66 7.16 4.88 -1.97
CA TYR A 66 6.46 5.65 -0.95
C TYR A 66 7.26 6.89 -0.54
N PHE A 67 8.53 6.72 -0.19
CA PHE A 67 9.34 7.85 0.23
C PHE A 67 9.60 8.86 -0.90
N ALA A 68 9.67 8.39 -2.14
CA ALA A 68 9.81 9.28 -3.30
C ALA A 68 8.54 10.10 -3.56
N ASN A 69 7.37 9.59 -3.11
CA ASN A 69 6.06 10.21 -3.34
C ASN A 69 5.30 10.38 -2.02
N LYS A 70 6.02 10.60 -0.93
CA LYS A 70 5.47 10.54 0.42
C LYS A 70 4.29 11.46 0.63
N ASP A 71 4.40 12.71 0.20
CA ASP A 71 3.35 13.70 0.42
C ASP A 71 2.04 13.27 -0.25
N GLN A 72 2.12 12.77 -1.47
CA GLN A 72 0.94 12.32 -2.20
C GLN A 72 0.32 11.08 -1.55
N ILE A 73 1.15 10.12 -1.20
CA ILE A 73 0.65 8.86 -0.63
C ILE A 73 0.09 9.10 0.78
N ASP A 74 0.74 9.92 1.59
CA ASP A 74 0.21 10.28 2.91
C ASP A 74 -1.13 11.01 2.79
N ALA A 75 -1.28 11.88 1.78
CA ALA A 75 -2.55 12.56 1.53
C ALA A 75 -3.64 11.56 1.11
N ASP A 76 -3.30 10.59 0.28
CA ASP A 76 -4.24 9.55 -0.14
C ASP A 76 -4.68 8.68 1.05
N ILE A 77 -3.75 8.31 1.92
CA ILE A 77 -4.05 7.55 3.14
C ILE A 77 -4.98 8.35 4.05
N ALA A 78 -4.68 9.63 4.26
CA ALA A 78 -5.51 10.49 5.11
C ALA A 78 -6.92 10.66 4.54
N ALA A 79 -7.04 10.79 3.22
CA ALA A 79 -8.34 10.90 2.57
C ALA A 79 -9.16 9.63 2.74
N GLU A 80 -8.53 8.47 2.61
CA GLU A 80 -9.20 7.19 2.81
C GLU A 80 -9.64 6.99 4.26
N ASN A 81 -8.79 7.36 5.20
CA ASN A 81 -9.15 7.27 6.62
C ASN A 81 -10.34 8.17 6.95
N ALA A 82 -10.37 9.39 6.41
CA ALA A 82 -11.48 10.31 6.60
C ALA A 82 -12.78 9.74 6.01
N GLU A 83 -12.69 9.11 4.84
CA GLU A 83 -13.84 8.48 4.21
C GLU A 83 -14.37 7.30 5.04
N TRP A 84 -13.46 6.47 5.56
CA TRP A 84 -13.84 5.36 6.43
C TRP A 84 -14.52 5.85 7.71
N GLU A 85 -13.96 6.90 8.33
CA GLU A 85 -14.55 7.48 9.54
C GLU A 85 -15.94 8.04 9.26
N ARG A 86 -16.13 8.69 8.11
CA ARG A 86 -17.44 9.22 7.72
C ARG A 86 -18.46 8.11 7.52
N LEU A 87 -18.08 7.04 6.79
CA LEU A 87 -18.97 5.91 6.54
C LEU A 87 -19.30 5.18 7.83
N GLU A 88 -18.34 5.01 8.71
CA GLU A 88 -18.56 4.38 10.00
C GLU A 88 -19.52 5.19 10.86
N ALA A 89 -19.36 6.51 10.88
CA ALA A 89 -20.26 7.38 11.63
C ALA A 89 -21.69 7.30 11.07
N GLU A 90 -21.85 7.30 9.75
CA GLU A 90 -23.16 7.14 9.11
C GLU A 90 -23.81 5.80 9.45
N TYR A 91 -23.00 4.73 9.42
CA TYR A 91 -23.48 3.41 9.76
C TYR A 91 -23.97 3.34 11.21
N MET A 92 -23.21 3.91 12.14
CA MET A 92 -23.57 3.92 13.56
C MET A 92 -24.84 4.72 13.81
N VAL A 93 -25.00 5.86 13.15
CA VAL A 93 -26.22 6.68 13.27
C VAL A 93 -27.43 5.90 12.73
N GLY A 94 -27.30 5.28 11.59
CA GLY A 94 -28.39 4.49 11.02
C GLY A 94 -28.77 3.29 11.89
N LYS A 95 -27.78 2.71 12.58
CA LYS A 95 -28.02 1.55 13.43
C LYS A 95 -28.73 1.90 14.74
N VAL A 96 -28.51 3.11 15.23
CA VAL A 96 -29.06 3.56 16.50
C VAL A 96 -30.49 4.09 16.35
N SER A 97 -30.84 4.57 15.17
CA SER A 97 -32.15 5.15 14.89
C SER A 97 -33.26 4.13 14.72
#